data_eebd8549f7fd373dc123cdc295426ced
#
_entry.id   eebd8549f7fd373dc123cdc295426ced
#
_cell.length_a   1.000
_cell.length_b   1.000
_cell.length_c   1.000
_cell.angle_alpha   90.00
_cell.angle_beta   90.00
_cell.angle_gamma   90.00
#
_symmetry.space_group_name_H-M   'P 1'
#
loop_
_entity.id
_entity.type
_entity.pdbx_description
1 polymer ?
#
loop_
_entity_poly.entity_id
_entity_poly.type
_entity_poly.pdbx_seq_one_letter_code
_entity_poly.pdbx_strand_id
1 'polypeptide(L)'
;WYAQEPGSERNQHYNRTRYHGLNLHATFTKGTVEFRLFNSTLHAGEVKAYIQFCLAVTHQALVQKKASSRRTETDNEKYAFRCWMLRLGLIGDEFKTCRLHFLKNLEGNSAWRHGA
;
A
#
# COMPACT_ATOMS: atom_id res chain seq x y z
N TRP A 1 -15.93 0.70 2.46
CA TRP A 1 -15.51 -0.61 3.00
C TRP A 1 -16.70 -1.45 3.41
N TYR A 2 -17.55 -0.91 4.27
CA TYR A 2 -18.80 -1.54 4.69
C TYR A 2 -20.05 -0.86 4.10
N ALA A 3 -19.93 -0.16 2.98
CA ALA A 3 -21.03 0.64 2.42
C ALA A 3 -22.26 -0.19 2.04
N GLN A 4 -22.06 -1.48 1.78
CA GLN A 4 -23.13 -2.42 1.42
C GLN A 4 -23.36 -3.51 2.47
N GLU A 5 -22.69 -3.42 3.63
CA GLU A 5 -22.73 -4.43 4.67
C GLU A 5 -23.61 -3.97 5.84
N PRO A 6 -24.50 -4.82 6.35
CA PRO A 6 -25.25 -4.54 7.58
C PRO A 6 -24.32 -4.30 8.77
N GLY A 7 -24.72 -3.47 9.71
CA GLY A 7 -23.91 -3.16 10.90
C GLY A 7 -23.53 -4.37 11.76
N SER A 8 -24.33 -5.45 11.73
CA SER A 8 -24.03 -6.72 12.39
C SER A 8 -22.80 -7.43 11.85
N GLU A 9 -22.44 -7.18 10.59
CA GLU A 9 -21.26 -7.78 9.94
C GLU A 9 -19.93 -7.40 10.64
N ARG A 10 -19.88 -6.25 11.31
CA ARG A 10 -18.68 -5.78 12.01
C ARG A 10 -18.23 -6.71 13.15
N ASN A 11 -19.17 -7.44 13.73
CA ASN A 11 -18.92 -8.34 14.86
C ASN A 11 -18.59 -9.78 14.41
N GLN A 12 -18.66 -10.07 13.12
CA GLN A 12 -18.33 -11.40 12.61
C GLN A 12 -16.82 -11.64 12.62
N HIS A 13 -16.41 -12.81 13.13
CA HIS A 13 -14.98 -13.18 13.16
C HIS A 13 -14.40 -13.32 11.74
N TYR A 14 -15.14 -13.91 10.82
CA TYR A 14 -14.75 -14.06 9.41
C TYR A 14 -15.70 -13.28 8.53
N ASN A 15 -15.25 -12.13 8.03
CA ASN A 15 -15.99 -11.30 7.08
C ASN A 15 -15.30 -11.28 5.71
N ARG A 16 -16.06 -11.21 4.63
CA ARG A 16 -15.53 -11.19 3.25
C ARG A 16 -14.60 -10.00 2.97
N THR A 17 -14.75 -8.90 3.68
CA THR A 17 -13.90 -7.72 3.56
C THR A 17 -12.43 -8.01 3.90
N ARG A 18 -12.13 -9.10 4.63
CA ARG A 18 -10.76 -9.56 4.91
C ARG A 18 -9.97 -9.93 3.64
N TYR A 19 -10.65 -10.23 2.54
CA TYR A 19 -9.99 -10.62 1.28
C TYR A 19 -9.56 -9.44 0.42
N HIS A 20 -9.74 -8.20 0.87
CA HIS A 20 -9.09 -7.05 0.27
C HIS A 20 -7.59 -7.06 0.59
N GLY A 21 -6.77 -6.40 -0.24
CA GLY A 21 -5.33 -6.25 0.00
C GLY A 21 -5.00 -5.62 1.34
N LEU A 22 -5.88 -4.75 1.84
CA LEU A 22 -5.87 -4.23 3.19
C LEU A 22 -7.12 -4.72 3.92
N ASN A 23 -6.94 -5.53 4.96
CA ASN A 23 -8.03 -5.99 5.81
C ASN A 23 -8.24 -5.01 6.97
N LEU A 24 -9.31 -4.21 6.89
CA LEU A 24 -9.73 -3.29 7.95
C LEU A 24 -10.70 -3.95 8.95
N HIS A 25 -11.26 -5.11 8.63
CA HIS A 25 -12.19 -5.81 9.50
C HIS A 25 -11.56 -6.19 10.86
N ALA A 26 -10.27 -6.52 10.86
CA ALA A 26 -9.53 -6.83 12.08
C ALA A 26 -9.53 -5.68 13.10
N THR A 27 -9.79 -4.44 12.69
CA THR A 27 -9.93 -3.28 13.58
C THR A 27 -11.06 -3.48 14.60
N PHE A 28 -12.16 -4.08 14.19
CA PHE A 28 -13.34 -4.29 15.06
C PHE A 28 -13.18 -5.48 16.03
N THR A 29 -12.34 -6.45 15.69
CA THR A 29 -12.14 -7.66 16.49
C THR A 29 -10.86 -7.64 17.31
N LYS A 30 -9.80 -7.02 16.80
CA LYS A 30 -8.43 -7.04 17.38
C LYS A 30 -7.83 -5.65 17.57
N GLY A 31 -8.44 -4.60 17.01
CA GLY A 31 -7.87 -3.25 17.02
C GLY A 31 -6.66 -3.08 16.09
N THR A 32 -6.51 -3.94 15.09
CA THR A 32 -5.37 -3.95 14.17
C THR A 32 -5.82 -3.84 12.72
N VAL A 33 -4.90 -3.47 11.83
CA VAL A 33 -5.06 -3.58 10.37
C VAL A 33 -4.12 -4.67 9.84
N GLU A 34 -4.51 -5.35 8.78
CA GLU A 34 -3.72 -6.42 8.17
C GLU A 34 -3.48 -6.13 6.69
N PHE A 35 -2.21 -6.04 6.32
CA PHE A 35 -1.80 -5.91 4.92
C PHE A 35 -1.64 -7.30 4.30
N ARG A 36 -2.47 -7.64 3.32
CA ARG A 36 -2.56 -8.97 2.68
C ARG A 36 -2.11 -8.98 1.23
N LEU A 37 -1.51 -7.91 0.76
CA LEU A 37 -1.22 -7.69 -0.67
C LEU A 37 0.14 -8.22 -1.13
N PHE A 38 0.99 -8.67 -0.20
CA PHE A 38 2.33 -9.10 -0.53
C PHE A 38 2.42 -10.60 -0.82
N ASN A 39 3.29 -10.97 -1.76
CA ASN A 39 3.68 -12.35 -1.95
C ASN A 39 4.61 -12.81 -0.83
N SER A 40 4.58 -14.10 -0.52
CA SER A 40 5.55 -14.70 0.39
C SER A 40 6.97 -14.59 -0.17
N THR A 41 7.94 -14.36 0.69
CA THR A 41 9.35 -14.25 0.31
C THR A 41 10.26 -14.62 1.46
N LEU A 42 11.42 -15.19 1.14
CA LEU A 42 12.53 -15.41 2.07
C LEU A 42 13.64 -14.35 1.89
N HIS A 43 13.48 -13.43 0.96
CA HIS A 43 14.46 -12.37 0.69
C HIS A 43 14.37 -11.26 1.74
N ALA A 44 15.39 -11.12 2.58
CA ALA A 44 15.41 -10.15 3.67
C ALA A 44 15.17 -8.70 3.23
N GLY A 45 15.71 -8.31 2.07
CA GLY A 45 15.49 -6.97 1.51
C GLY A 45 14.03 -6.70 1.11
N GLU A 46 13.32 -7.72 0.62
CA GLU A 46 11.89 -7.60 0.32
C GLU A 46 11.06 -7.52 1.59
N VAL A 47 11.37 -8.33 2.61
CA VAL A 47 10.70 -8.25 3.92
C VAL A 47 10.86 -6.86 4.53
N LYS A 48 12.08 -6.33 4.53
CA LYS A 48 12.35 -4.96 4.98
C LYS A 48 11.53 -3.93 4.20
N ALA A 49 11.48 -4.06 2.87
CA ALA A 49 10.70 -3.18 2.01
C ALA A 49 9.20 -3.21 2.36
N TYR A 50 8.63 -4.38 2.60
CA TYR A 50 7.23 -4.53 2.99
C TYR A 50 6.93 -3.85 4.32
N ILE A 51 7.79 -4.01 5.31
CA ILE A 51 7.66 -3.35 6.62
C ILE A 51 7.72 -1.83 6.47
N GLN A 52 8.71 -1.31 5.77
CA GLN A 52 8.87 0.13 5.53
C GLN A 52 7.65 0.71 4.80
N PHE A 53 7.15 0.01 3.80
CA PHE A 53 5.95 0.42 3.05
C PHE A 53 4.71 0.47 3.95
N CYS A 54 4.44 -0.58 4.71
CA CYS A 54 3.29 -0.62 5.62
C CYS A 54 3.33 0.50 6.64
N LEU A 55 4.50 0.77 7.23
CA LEU A 55 4.68 1.87 8.19
C LEU A 55 4.47 3.23 7.53
N ALA A 56 5.00 3.45 6.33
CA ALA A 56 4.84 4.71 5.60
C ALA A 56 3.38 4.99 5.21
N VAL A 57 2.67 3.98 4.70
CA VAL A 57 1.23 4.09 4.36
C VAL A 57 0.40 4.36 5.60
N THR A 58 0.67 3.65 6.69
CA THR A 58 -0.03 3.86 7.96
C THR A 58 0.20 5.26 8.50
N HIS A 59 1.44 5.73 8.47
CA HIS A 59 1.76 7.09 8.87
C HIS A 59 1.01 8.13 8.03
N GLN A 60 1.00 7.97 6.71
CA GLN A 60 0.25 8.86 5.82
C GLN A 60 -1.24 8.87 6.17
N ALA A 61 -1.83 7.70 6.42
CA ALA A 61 -3.24 7.60 6.80
C ALA A 61 -3.57 8.35 8.10
N LEU A 62 -2.63 8.39 9.05
CA LEU A 62 -2.80 9.11 10.32
C LEU A 62 -2.70 10.63 10.17
N VAL A 63 -1.87 11.13 9.26
CA VAL A 63 -1.59 12.57 9.12
C VAL A 63 -2.37 13.24 7.98
N GLN A 64 -2.78 12.49 6.98
CA GLN A 64 -3.50 13.00 5.82
C GLN A 64 -4.97 13.27 6.15
N LYS A 65 -5.43 14.49 5.85
CA LYS A 65 -6.80 14.92 6.17
C LYS A 65 -7.85 14.41 5.17
N LYS A 66 -7.45 14.15 3.93
CA LYS A 66 -8.35 13.75 2.84
C LYS A 66 -7.69 12.69 1.97
N ALA A 67 -8.49 11.80 1.43
CA ALA A 67 -8.07 10.82 0.43
C ALA A 67 -9.03 10.84 -0.77
N SER A 68 -8.50 10.59 -1.97
CA SER A 68 -9.30 10.43 -3.17
C SER A 68 -9.69 8.96 -3.33
N SER A 69 -10.94 8.71 -3.73
CA SER A 69 -11.41 7.38 -4.13
C SER A 69 -11.12 7.07 -5.60
N ARG A 70 -10.60 8.04 -6.36
CA ARG A 70 -10.28 7.85 -7.79
C ARG A 70 -9.02 7.03 -7.95
N ARG A 71 -9.08 6.06 -8.86
CA ARG A 71 -7.89 5.33 -9.31
C ARG A 71 -6.93 6.28 -10.02
N THR A 72 -5.63 6.11 -9.79
CA THR A 72 -4.61 6.79 -10.57
C THR A 72 -4.59 6.25 -12.00
N GLU A 73 -4.81 7.13 -12.97
CA GLU A 73 -4.68 6.81 -14.39
C GLU A 73 -3.33 7.32 -14.87
N THR A 74 -2.55 6.46 -15.51
CA THR A 74 -1.20 6.79 -16.00
C THR A 74 -0.79 5.82 -17.11
N ASP A 75 -0.02 6.30 -18.04
CA ASP A 75 0.68 5.53 -19.08
C ASP A 75 2.08 5.08 -18.64
N ASN A 76 2.53 5.52 -17.46
CA ASN A 76 3.82 5.17 -16.87
C ASN A 76 3.65 4.84 -15.38
N GLU A 77 3.28 3.59 -15.11
CA GLU A 77 3.02 3.11 -13.76
C GLU A 77 4.23 3.23 -12.84
N LYS A 78 5.41 2.90 -13.35
CA LYS A 78 6.66 2.96 -12.58
C LYS A 78 6.97 4.37 -12.10
N TYR A 79 6.82 5.37 -12.96
CA TYR A 79 7.01 6.77 -12.59
C TYR A 79 5.96 7.25 -11.58
N ALA A 80 4.69 6.99 -11.86
CA ALA A 80 3.59 7.42 -10.99
C ALA A 80 3.73 6.81 -9.59
N PHE A 81 4.04 5.52 -9.50
CA PHE A 81 4.22 4.84 -8.24
C PHE A 81 5.47 5.33 -7.48
N ARG A 82 6.58 5.57 -8.19
CA ARG A 82 7.77 6.18 -7.58
C ARG A 82 7.45 7.55 -6.98
N CYS A 83 6.76 8.41 -7.71
CA CYS A 83 6.36 9.73 -7.19
C CYS A 83 5.50 9.61 -5.94
N TRP A 84 4.58 8.64 -5.91
CA TRP A 84 3.75 8.39 -4.74
C TRP A 84 4.57 7.90 -3.55
N MET A 85 5.52 6.98 -3.76
CA MET A 85 6.44 6.51 -2.71
C MET A 85 7.23 7.66 -2.09
N LEU A 86 7.72 8.60 -2.91
CA LEU A 86 8.41 9.80 -2.42
C LEU A 86 7.49 10.68 -1.56
N ARG A 87 6.22 10.82 -1.95
CA ARG A 87 5.22 11.55 -1.15
C ARG A 87 4.88 10.84 0.16
N LEU A 88 5.02 9.52 0.22
CA LEU A 88 4.92 8.76 1.48
C LEU A 88 6.11 9.01 2.42
N GLY A 89 7.18 9.65 1.96
CA GLY A 89 8.39 9.86 2.73
C GLY A 89 9.47 8.81 2.53
N LEU A 90 9.31 7.88 1.58
CA LEU A 90 10.30 6.87 1.25
C LEU A 90 11.42 7.47 0.38
N ILE A 91 12.13 8.45 0.92
CA ILE A 91 13.16 9.27 0.29
C ILE A 91 14.54 8.92 0.86
N GLY A 92 15.58 9.11 0.07
CA GLY A 92 16.97 8.92 0.51
C GLY A 92 17.47 7.49 0.38
N ASP A 93 18.71 7.28 0.82
CA ASP A 93 19.41 6.00 0.66
C ASP A 93 18.84 4.89 1.53
N GLU A 94 18.32 5.22 2.69
CA GLU A 94 17.67 4.27 3.59
C GLU A 94 16.52 3.51 2.90
N PHE A 95 15.77 4.19 2.04
CA PHE A 95 14.62 3.63 1.33
C PHE A 95 14.91 3.24 -0.12
N LYS A 96 16.17 3.30 -0.55
CA LYS A 96 16.57 2.96 -1.93
C LYS A 96 16.19 1.52 -2.28
N THR A 97 16.48 0.57 -1.41
CA THR A 97 16.14 -0.85 -1.60
C THR A 97 14.62 -1.06 -1.60
N CYS A 98 13.90 -0.37 -0.73
CA CYS A 98 12.43 -0.38 -0.71
C CYS A 98 11.86 0.04 -2.07
N ARG A 99 12.30 1.18 -2.60
CA ARG A 99 11.87 1.66 -3.92
C ARG A 99 12.23 0.68 -5.03
N LEU A 100 13.41 0.10 -5.00
CA LEU A 100 13.85 -0.90 -5.99
C LEU A 100 12.91 -2.09 -6.04
N HIS A 101 12.59 -2.70 -4.89
CA HIS A 101 11.72 -3.87 -4.83
C HIS A 101 10.29 -3.59 -5.28
N PHE A 102 9.73 -2.44 -4.90
CA PHE A 102 8.37 -2.08 -5.30
C PHE A 102 8.24 -1.67 -6.77
N LEU A 103 9.31 -1.19 -7.40
CA LEU A 103 9.28 -0.72 -8.78
C LEU A 103 9.70 -1.78 -9.80
N LYS A 104 10.33 -2.86 -9.39
CA LYS A 104 10.97 -3.83 -10.31
C LYS A 104 10.02 -4.48 -11.31
N ASN A 105 8.76 -4.73 -10.92
CA ASN A 105 7.77 -5.42 -11.74
C ASN A 105 6.80 -4.47 -12.46
N LEU A 106 6.94 -3.18 -12.29
CA LEU A 106 6.10 -2.18 -12.95
C LEU A 106 6.68 -1.80 -14.31
N GLU A 107 5.81 -1.58 -15.27
CA GLU A 107 6.20 -1.11 -16.60
C GLU A 107 6.46 0.39 -16.61
N GLY A 108 7.31 0.83 -17.55
CA GLY A 108 7.64 2.22 -17.77
C GLY A 108 9.01 2.62 -17.25
N ASN A 109 9.22 3.92 -17.15
CA ASN A 109 10.48 4.55 -16.75
C ASN A 109 10.30 5.26 -15.41
N SER A 110 11.19 5.00 -14.46
CA SER A 110 11.12 5.63 -13.13
C SER A 110 11.64 7.06 -13.09
N ALA A 111 12.43 7.48 -14.05
CA ALA A 111 13.08 8.81 -14.08
C ALA A 111 12.26 9.85 -14.84
N TRP A 112 11.55 9.44 -15.89
CA TRP A 112 10.86 10.34 -16.81
C TRP A 112 9.38 10.00 -16.90
N ARG A 113 8.53 11.02 -16.78
CA ARG A 113 7.07 10.85 -16.88
C ARG A 113 6.64 10.38 -18.28
N HIS A 114 7.20 11.00 -19.28
CA HIS A 114 6.99 10.63 -20.68
C HIS A 114 8.32 10.06 -21.18
N GLY A 115 8.40 8.76 -21.29
CA GLY A 115 9.62 8.08 -21.74
C GLY A 115 9.96 8.53 -23.16
N ALA A 116 11.23 8.81 -23.36
CA ALA A 116 11.75 8.96 -24.69
C ALA A 116 11.78 7.60 -25.40
#